data_2c43984139ca6dd5e4f48eea6b6a682e
#
_entry.id   2c43984139ca6dd5e4f48eea6b6a682e
#
_cell.length_a   1.000
_cell.length_b   1.000
_cell.length_c   1.000
_cell.angle_alpha   90.00
_cell.angle_beta   90.00
_cell.angle_gamma   90.00
#
_symmetry.space_group_name_H-M   'P 1'
#
loop_
_entity.id
_entity.type
_entity.pdbx_description
1 polymer ?
#
loop_
_entity_poly.entity_id
_entity_poly.type
_entity_poly.pdbx_seq_one_letter_code
_entity_poly.pdbx_strand_id
1 'polypeptide(L)'
;MTEQNPTKVVVIGGGYAGTTAANHLRMRADVNITLVNPRPKFVERIRLHQHVAGNYDATVDYGTLLGTGVALVVDSVARIDTAARKVELASGGELDYDYVIYAVGSTGATPASVPGAAEFAYPIAELELALRLRTTLDELPPEAVVTVVGAGLTGIETAAELAEQGRAVTLICGGRLAPSLSEPGRRSIAKWLKRHGVTVLETAAVAEVRPNSVVLADGSALPSLVTIWTAGFGVPELAAASGLHTDVMGRLLTDETLTSVDDPRIVAAGDAAAPSGQPLRMSCQAAGPLGAQAANTVLSRIAGTRPAAIDQAFVGSCVSLGRHAATVQLARKDDTPVNYYIGGRFGGSIKEAICKGTVWGIRHEARKPGSTFWLKGGRRPEQPVPAPRVGTES
;
A
#
# COMPACT_ATOMS: atom_id res chain seq x y z
N MET A 1 38.92 17.77 -16.28
CA MET A 1 37.77 17.35 -15.47
C MET A 1 37.30 16.05 -16.10
N THR A 2 37.56 14.91 -15.47
CA THR A 2 37.02 13.61 -15.91
C THR A 2 35.50 13.68 -15.79
N GLU A 3 34.78 13.59 -16.90
CA GLU A 3 33.34 13.38 -16.90
C GLU A 3 33.06 12.09 -16.13
N GLN A 4 32.67 12.20 -14.88
CA GLN A 4 32.16 11.04 -14.14
C GLN A 4 30.82 10.65 -14.80
N ASN A 5 30.70 9.42 -15.24
CA ASN A 5 29.43 8.90 -15.71
C ASN A 5 28.36 9.09 -14.63
N PRO A 6 27.16 9.55 -14.95
CA PRO A 6 26.10 9.76 -13.96
C PRO A 6 25.77 8.44 -13.27
N THR A 7 25.54 8.51 -11.95
CA THR A 7 25.13 7.35 -11.14
C THR A 7 23.76 6.84 -11.58
N LYS A 8 23.66 5.58 -11.96
CA LYS A 8 22.41 4.96 -12.42
C LYS A 8 21.58 4.48 -11.23
N VAL A 9 20.40 5.02 -11.05
CA VAL A 9 19.46 4.59 -10.00
C VAL A 9 18.17 4.09 -10.64
N VAL A 10 17.86 2.81 -10.40
CA VAL A 10 16.60 2.19 -10.85
C VAL A 10 15.64 2.15 -9.67
N VAL A 11 14.49 2.77 -9.82
CA VAL A 11 13.38 2.72 -8.86
C VAL A 11 12.34 1.72 -9.36
N ILE A 12 12.09 0.67 -8.61
CA ILE A 12 11.15 -0.40 -8.97
C ILE A 12 9.83 -0.18 -8.25
N GLY A 13 8.77 0.12 -9.01
CA GLY A 13 7.43 0.40 -8.50
C GLY A 13 7.12 1.88 -8.43
N GLY A 14 6.08 2.30 -9.15
CA GLY A 14 5.64 3.68 -9.31
C GLY A 14 4.47 4.07 -8.38
N GLY A 15 4.36 3.45 -7.19
CA GLY A 15 3.41 3.87 -6.15
C GLY A 15 3.86 5.12 -5.39
N TYR A 16 3.22 5.40 -4.25
CA TYR A 16 3.53 6.58 -3.41
C TYR A 16 5.02 6.67 -3.04
N ALA A 17 5.62 5.55 -2.60
CA ALA A 17 7.03 5.52 -2.19
C ALA A 17 7.97 5.73 -3.38
N GLY A 18 7.81 4.95 -4.45
CA GLY A 18 8.74 4.99 -5.59
C GLY A 18 8.66 6.30 -6.37
N THR A 19 7.46 6.85 -6.61
CA THR A 19 7.31 8.13 -7.30
C THR A 19 7.90 9.28 -6.47
N THR A 20 7.73 9.25 -5.14
CA THR A 20 8.39 10.22 -4.24
C THR A 20 9.90 10.04 -4.29
N ALA A 21 10.42 8.81 -4.20
CA ALA A 21 11.86 8.55 -4.24
C ALA A 21 12.49 9.01 -5.56
N ALA A 22 11.86 8.70 -6.70
CA ALA A 22 12.36 9.11 -8.01
C ALA A 22 12.45 10.65 -8.15
N ASN A 23 11.45 11.38 -7.66
CA ASN A 23 11.50 12.84 -7.63
C ASN A 23 12.54 13.38 -6.66
N HIS A 24 12.71 12.76 -5.48
CA HIS A 24 13.65 13.18 -4.44
C HIS A 24 15.12 13.01 -4.88
N LEU A 25 15.45 11.95 -5.61
CA LEU A 25 16.78 11.71 -6.19
C LEU A 25 17.25 12.86 -7.08
N ARG A 26 16.34 13.63 -7.68
CA ARG A 26 16.64 14.80 -8.50
C ARG A 26 17.28 15.98 -7.74
N MET A 27 17.45 15.86 -6.42
CA MET A 27 18.30 16.79 -5.64
C MET A 27 19.75 16.82 -6.12
N ARG A 28 20.18 15.80 -6.89
CA ARG A 28 21.49 15.73 -7.56
C ARG A 28 21.32 15.63 -9.07
N ALA A 29 22.05 16.46 -9.80
CA ALA A 29 22.01 16.47 -11.26
C ALA A 29 22.83 15.34 -11.91
N ASP A 30 23.77 14.74 -11.17
CA ASP A 30 24.64 13.65 -11.61
C ASP A 30 24.05 12.26 -11.34
N VAL A 31 22.74 12.17 -11.15
CA VAL A 31 21.99 10.90 -10.98
C VAL A 31 21.09 10.68 -12.21
N ASN A 32 21.25 9.55 -12.87
CA ASN A 32 20.36 9.08 -13.92
C ASN A 32 19.26 8.21 -13.29
N ILE A 33 18.00 8.63 -13.38
CA ILE A 33 16.89 8.04 -12.65
C ILE A 33 15.95 7.36 -13.62
N THR A 34 15.76 6.04 -13.43
CA THR A 34 14.78 5.25 -14.18
C THR A 34 13.73 4.71 -13.21
N LEU A 35 12.45 5.05 -13.42
CA LEU A 35 11.32 4.49 -12.70
C LEU A 35 10.70 3.38 -13.54
N VAL A 36 10.69 2.14 -13.03
CA VAL A 36 10.03 1.00 -13.68
C VAL A 36 8.69 0.74 -13.01
N ASN A 37 7.62 0.71 -13.79
CA ASN A 37 6.28 0.45 -13.28
C ASN A 37 5.42 -0.27 -14.34
N PRO A 38 4.64 -1.31 -14.00
CA PRO A 38 3.87 -2.08 -14.99
C PRO A 38 2.70 -1.29 -15.61
N ARG A 39 2.33 -0.16 -15.04
CA ARG A 39 1.21 0.67 -15.52
C ARG A 39 1.71 2.02 -16.01
N PRO A 40 1.13 2.54 -17.12
CA PRO A 40 1.51 3.86 -17.65
C PRO A 40 0.98 5.02 -16.81
N LYS A 41 0.12 4.73 -15.82
CA LYS A 41 -0.47 5.71 -14.90
C LYS A 41 -0.23 5.33 -13.45
N PHE A 42 -0.10 6.34 -12.61
CA PHE A 42 -0.11 6.21 -11.16
C PHE A 42 -1.50 5.80 -10.67
N VAL A 43 -1.56 4.91 -9.68
CA VAL A 43 -2.82 4.44 -9.08
C VAL A 43 -2.93 4.98 -7.65
N GLU A 44 -3.98 5.76 -7.40
CA GLU A 44 -4.36 6.19 -6.05
C GLU A 44 -5.02 5.05 -5.27
N ARG A 45 -4.20 4.07 -4.81
CA ARG A 45 -4.70 2.86 -4.15
C ARG A 45 -5.64 3.16 -2.97
N ILE A 46 -5.41 4.25 -2.26
CA ILE A 46 -6.27 4.69 -1.16
C ILE A 46 -7.68 5.10 -1.60
N ARG A 47 -7.95 5.18 -2.91
CA ARG A 47 -9.25 5.53 -3.51
C ARG A 47 -9.87 4.41 -4.35
N LEU A 48 -9.28 3.21 -4.36
CA LEU A 48 -9.82 2.10 -5.15
C LEU A 48 -11.23 1.70 -4.70
N HIS A 49 -11.57 1.81 -3.42
CA HIS A 49 -12.93 1.62 -2.93
C HIS A 49 -13.94 2.62 -3.55
N GLN A 50 -13.52 3.88 -3.79
CA GLN A 50 -14.32 4.89 -4.48
C GLN A 50 -14.42 4.61 -5.97
N HIS A 51 -13.34 4.10 -6.57
CA HIS A 51 -13.32 3.68 -7.97
C HIS A 51 -14.29 2.53 -8.22
N VAL A 52 -14.29 1.52 -7.36
CA VAL A 52 -15.24 0.39 -7.38
C VAL A 52 -16.69 0.89 -7.29
N ALA A 53 -16.96 1.86 -6.42
CA ALA A 53 -18.28 2.49 -6.30
C ALA A 53 -18.62 3.48 -7.43
N GLY A 54 -17.74 3.68 -8.42
CA GLY A 54 -17.99 4.60 -9.52
C GLY A 54 -17.90 6.10 -9.18
N ASN A 55 -17.41 6.44 -7.99
CA ASN A 55 -17.40 7.80 -7.46
C ASN A 55 -16.12 8.59 -7.78
N TYR A 56 -15.06 7.90 -8.22
CA TYR A 56 -13.75 8.50 -8.44
C TYR A 56 -12.92 7.73 -9.48
N ASP A 57 -12.21 8.45 -10.35
CA ASP A 57 -11.13 7.84 -11.16
C ASP A 57 -9.84 7.82 -10.34
N ALA A 58 -9.40 6.61 -9.96
CA ALA A 58 -8.24 6.41 -9.11
C ALA A 58 -6.91 6.42 -9.90
N THR A 59 -6.87 6.99 -11.11
CA THR A 59 -5.65 7.07 -11.93
C THR A 59 -5.18 8.50 -12.15
N VAL A 60 -3.85 8.68 -12.18
CA VAL A 60 -3.21 9.98 -12.44
C VAL A 60 -2.07 9.78 -13.44
N ASP A 61 -1.96 10.68 -14.42
CA ASP A 61 -0.88 10.65 -15.41
C ASP A 61 0.48 10.94 -14.77
N TYR A 62 1.48 10.09 -15.05
CA TYR A 62 2.85 10.29 -14.58
C TYR A 62 3.50 11.56 -15.11
N GLY A 63 3.08 12.07 -16.27
CA GLY A 63 3.54 13.35 -16.79
C GLY A 63 3.25 14.54 -15.86
N THR A 64 2.26 14.38 -14.93
CA THR A 64 1.95 15.38 -13.90
C THR A 64 2.60 15.12 -12.54
N LEU A 65 3.22 13.96 -12.37
CA LEU A 65 3.77 13.47 -11.09
C LEU A 65 5.29 13.32 -11.08
N LEU A 66 5.90 13.13 -12.26
CA LEU A 66 7.35 12.99 -12.38
C LEU A 66 7.96 14.31 -12.85
N GLY A 67 9.06 14.68 -12.21
CA GLY A 67 9.82 15.85 -12.61
C GLY A 67 10.75 15.53 -13.80
N THR A 68 11.18 16.57 -14.50
CA THR A 68 12.13 16.46 -15.61
C THR A 68 13.39 15.69 -15.19
N GLY A 69 13.85 14.76 -16.02
CA GLY A 69 15.04 13.93 -15.75
C GLY A 69 14.72 12.56 -15.12
N VAL A 70 13.45 12.25 -14.82
CA VAL A 70 13.02 10.89 -14.47
C VAL A 70 12.51 10.18 -15.71
N ALA A 71 13.17 9.11 -16.14
CA ALA A 71 12.72 8.24 -17.22
C ALA A 71 11.70 7.22 -16.68
N LEU A 72 10.53 7.13 -17.30
CA LEU A 72 9.53 6.10 -17.00
C LEU A 72 9.67 4.94 -17.97
N VAL A 73 9.89 3.73 -17.45
CA VAL A 73 9.81 2.47 -18.18
C VAL A 73 8.53 1.76 -17.78
N VAL A 74 7.61 1.59 -18.74
CA VAL A 74 6.34 0.89 -18.51
C VAL A 74 6.56 -0.59 -18.73
N ASP A 75 6.96 -1.30 -17.64
CA ASP A 75 7.22 -2.73 -17.64
C ASP A 75 7.20 -3.26 -16.20
N SER A 76 7.17 -4.58 -16.06
CA SER A 76 7.38 -5.27 -14.80
C SER A 76 8.84 -5.70 -14.68
N VAL A 77 9.35 -5.76 -13.44
CA VAL A 77 10.66 -6.35 -13.15
C VAL A 77 10.46 -7.83 -12.84
N ALA A 78 11.15 -8.68 -13.56
CA ALA A 78 11.15 -10.12 -13.38
C ALA A 78 12.18 -10.56 -12.32
N ARG A 79 13.36 -9.91 -12.28
CA ARG A 79 14.45 -10.26 -11.36
C ARG A 79 15.41 -9.08 -11.15
N ILE A 80 16.06 -9.06 -9.98
CA ILE A 80 17.20 -8.21 -9.68
C ILE A 80 18.44 -9.11 -9.62
N ASP A 81 19.33 -9.00 -10.61
CA ASP A 81 20.62 -9.69 -10.60
C ASP A 81 21.65 -8.84 -9.87
N THR A 82 21.91 -9.19 -8.61
CA THR A 82 22.84 -8.47 -7.75
C THR A 82 24.32 -8.66 -8.17
N ALA A 83 24.66 -9.82 -8.76
CA ALA A 83 26.00 -10.13 -9.20
C ALA A 83 26.37 -9.35 -10.47
N ALA A 84 25.46 -9.33 -11.46
CA ALA A 84 25.63 -8.59 -12.71
C ALA A 84 25.28 -7.09 -12.56
N ARG A 85 24.63 -6.68 -11.47
CA ARG A 85 24.05 -5.34 -11.26
C ARG A 85 23.07 -4.93 -12.35
N LYS A 86 22.12 -5.81 -12.62
CA LYS A 86 21.10 -5.64 -13.64
C LYS A 86 19.71 -5.85 -13.06
N VAL A 87 18.76 -5.08 -13.57
CA VAL A 87 17.33 -5.29 -13.37
C VAL A 87 16.79 -5.90 -14.66
N GLU A 88 16.31 -7.14 -14.58
CA GLU A 88 15.71 -7.85 -15.70
C GLU A 88 14.23 -7.49 -15.81
N LEU A 89 13.80 -7.06 -17.01
CA LEU A 89 12.42 -6.69 -17.28
C LEU A 89 11.64 -7.90 -17.80
N ALA A 90 10.35 -7.94 -17.52
CA ALA A 90 9.47 -9.02 -17.98
C ALA A 90 9.37 -9.08 -19.52
N SER A 91 9.56 -7.96 -20.23
CA SER A 91 9.64 -7.90 -21.69
C SER A 91 10.95 -8.50 -22.28
N GLY A 92 11.92 -8.86 -21.44
CA GLY A 92 13.24 -9.38 -21.84
C GLY A 92 14.34 -8.32 -21.94
N GLY A 93 14.03 -7.04 -21.62
CA GLY A 93 15.03 -5.97 -21.53
C GLY A 93 15.81 -6.02 -20.21
N GLU A 94 16.95 -5.32 -20.16
CA GLU A 94 17.77 -5.19 -18.95
C GLU A 94 18.14 -3.72 -18.70
N LEU A 95 18.25 -3.35 -17.42
CA LEU A 95 18.72 -2.04 -16.99
C LEU A 95 19.90 -2.20 -16.03
N ASP A 96 21.06 -1.60 -16.37
CA ASP A 96 22.17 -1.53 -15.43
C ASP A 96 21.86 -0.58 -14.28
N TYR A 97 22.36 -0.85 -13.09
CA TYR A 97 22.24 0.01 -11.94
C TYR A 97 23.52 0.13 -11.10
N ASP A 98 23.70 1.29 -10.48
CA ASP A 98 24.60 1.48 -9.35
C ASP A 98 23.84 1.32 -8.02
N TYR A 99 22.56 1.74 -8.00
CA TYR A 99 21.63 1.57 -6.87
C TYR A 99 20.22 1.19 -7.36
N VAL A 100 19.54 0.39 -6.55
CA VAL A 100 18.11 0.07 -6.71
C VAL A 100 17.32 0.64 -5.53
N ILE A 101 16.20 1.30 -5.80
CA ILE A 101 15.17 1.56 -4.79
C ILE A 101 14.02 0.59 -5.03
N TYR A 102 13.88 -0.39 -4.14
CA TYR A 102 12.84 -1.41 -4.15
C TYR A 102 11.57 -0.87 -3.50
N ALA A 103 10.60 -0.47 -4.30
CA ALA A 103 9.36 0.20 -3.87
C ALA A 103 8.10 -0.44 -4.47
N VAL A 104 8.08 -1.76 -4.61
CA VAL A 104 7.02 -2.53 -5.27
C VAL A 104 5.67 -2.49 -4.55
N GLY A 105 5.63 -2.03 -3.30
CA GLY A 105 4.41 -1.89 -2.52
C GLY A 105 3.84 -3.23 -2.03
N SER A 106 2.53 -3.26 -1.81
CA SER A 106 1.78 -4.44 -1.35
C SER A 106 0.76 -4.89 -2.39
N THR A 107 0.28 -6.12 -2.26
CA THR A 107 -0.79 -6.72 -3.08
C THR A 107 -1.98 -7.09 -2.20
N GLY A 108 -3.12 -7.37 -2.80
CA GLY A 108 -4.20 -8.08 -2.14
C GLY A 108 -3.82 -9.55 -1.95
N ALA A 109 -4.22 -10.14 -0.84
CA ALA A 109 -4.02 -11.56 -0.60
C ALA A 109 -5.38 -12.24 -0.41
N THR A 110 -5.66 -13.27 -1.22
CA THR A 110 -6.73 -14.23 -0.96
C THR A 110 -6.09 -15.47 -0.35
N PRO A 111 -6.48 -15.87 0.88
CA PRO A 111 -5.80 -16.97 1.54
C PRO A 111 -6.10 -18.31 0.84
N ALA A 112 -5.07 -19.07 0.56
CA ALA A 112 -5.21 -20.43 0.03
C ALA A 112 -5.96 -21.37 0.99
N SER A 113 -6.01 -21.03 2.28
CA SER A 113 -6.76 -21.77 3.30
C SER A 113 -8.28 -21.60 3.22
N VAL A 114 -8.79 -20.69 2.39
CA VAL A 114 -10.24 -20.49 2.18
C VAL A 114 -10.59 -20.96 0.77
N PRO A 115 -11.17 -22.17 0.62
CA PRO A 115 -11.57 -22.71 -0.67
C PRO A 115 -12.47 -21.73 -1.45
N GLY A 116 -12.25 -21.60 -2.75
CA GLY A 116 -13.00 -20.73 -3.65
C GLY A 116 -12.72 -19.22 -3.51
N ALA A 117 -11.95 -18.78 -2.51
CA ALA A 117 -11.66 -17.35 -2.35
C ALA A 117 -10.89 -16.76 -3.54
N ALA A 118 -9.92 -17.50 -4.07
CA ALA A 118 -9.13 -17.05 -5.23
C ALA A 118 -9.96 -17.04 -6.54
N GLU A 119 -11.00 -17.88 -6.64
CA GLU A 119 -11.82 -18.05 -7.84
C GLU A 119 -13.03 -17.11 -7.85
N PHE A 120 -13.74 -17.00 -6.72
CA PHE A 120 -15.04 -16.35 -6.62
C PHE A 120 -15.05 -15.03 -5.85
N ALA A 121 -13.94 -14.66 -5.18
CA ALA A 121 -13.85 -13.36 -4.51
C ALA A 121 -13.07 -12.34 -5.34
N TYR A 122 -13.40 -11.05 -5.12
CA TYR A 122 -12.77 -9.92 -5.78
C TYR A 122 -11.89 -9.17 -4.78
N PRO A 123 -10.55 -9.31 -4.84
CA PRO A 123 -9.66 -8.37 -4.14
C PRO A 123 -9.74 -6.97 -4.77
N ILE A 124 -9.53 -5.92 -3.97
CA ILE A 124 -9.58 -4.54 -4.46
C ILE A 124 -8.25 -3.78 -4.28
N ALA A 125 -7.17 -4.49 -4.02
CA ALA A 125 -5.88 -3.86 -3.76
C ALA A 125 -5.17 -3.39 -5.04
N GLU A 126 -5.52 -3.92 -6.20
CA GLU A 126 -4.98 -3.57 -7.51
C GLU A 126 -6.06 -2.98 -8.42
N LEU A 127 -5.63 -2.11 -9.36
CA LEU A 127 -6.53 -1.41 -10.27
C LEU A 127 -7.32 -2.37 -11.16
N GLU A 128 -6.67 -3.38 -11.72
CA GLU A 128 -7.29 -4.33 -12.65
C GLU A 128 -8.41 -5.14 -11.98
N LEU A 129 -8.18 -5.52 -10.72
CA LEU A 129 -9.18 -6.25 -9.93
C LEU A 129 -10.33 -5.33 -9.51
N ALA A 130 -10.03 -4.08 -9.17
CA ALA A 130 -11.04 -3.06 -8.88
C ALA A 130 -11.90 -2.73 -10.10
N LEU A 131 -11.31 -2.67 -11.30
CA LEU A 131 -12.03 -2.48 -12.57
C LEU A 131 -12.97 -3.66 -12.86
N ARG A 132 -12.49 -4.90 -12.73
CA ARG A 132 -13.32 -6.10 -12.89
C ARG A 132 -14.50 -6.10 -11.91
N LEU A 133 -14.21 -5.82 -10.63
CA LEU A 133 -15.26 -5.73 -9.60
C LEU A 133 -16.30 -4.67 -9.95
N ARG A 134 -15.87 -3.49 -10.41
CA ARG A 134 -16.78 -2.43 -10.82
C ARG A 134 -17.68 -2.87 -11.96
N THR A 135 -17.12 -3.47 -13.04
CA THR A 135 -17.92 -4.00 -14.14
C THR A 135 -18.97 -5.01 -13.64
N THR A 136 -18.57 -5.94 -12.77
CA THR A 136 -19.51 -6.91 -12.18
C THR A 136 -20.62 -6.21 -11.37
N LEU A 137 -20.29 -5.20 -10.59
CA LEU A 137 -21.28 -4.45 -9.80
C LEU A 137 -22.23 -3.63 -10.67
N ASP A 138 -21.75 -3.06 -11.79
CA ASP A 138 -22.56 -2.27 -12.72
C ASP A 138 -23.59 -3.14 -13.49
N GLU A 139 -23.29 -4.43 -13.68
CA GLU A 139 -24.18 -5.41 -14.32
C GLU A 139 -25.26 -5.97 -13.37
N LEU A 140 -25.11 -5.80 -12.07
CA LEU A 140 -26.02 -6.34 -11.07
C LEU A 140 -27.08 -5.32 -10.65
N PRO A 141 -28.31 -5.78 -10.34
CA PRO A 141 -29.35 -4.92 -9.80
C PRO A 141 -28.91 -4.32 -8.44
N PRO A 142 -29.42 -3.14 -8.08
CA PRO A 142 -29.04 -2.47 -6.80
C PRO A 142 -29.30 -3.32 -5.55
N GLU A 143 -30.29 -4.21 -5.60
CA GLU A 143 -30.72 -5.10 -4.50
C GLU A 143 -29.81 -6.33 -4.36
N ALA A 144 -28.87 -6.53 -5.30
CA ALA A 144 -27.93 -7.64 -5.23
C ALA A 144 -27.15 -7.61 -3.91
N VAL A 145 -27.13 -8.75 -3.21
CA VAL A 145 -26.43 -8.88 -1.93
C VAL A 145 -24.92 -8.92 -2.19
N VAL A 146 -24.21 -7.98 -1.59
CA VAL A 146 -22.75 -7.89 -1.65
C VAL A 146 -22.17 -8.22 -0.28
N THR A 147 -21.22 -9.13 -0.24
CA THR A 147 -20.48 -9.46 0.99
C THR A 147 -19.08 -8.86 0.92
N VAL A 148 -18.70 -8.09 1.94
CA VAL A 148 -17.33 -7.60 2.12
C VAL A 148 -16.69 -8.41 3.24
N VAL A 149 -15.56 -9.05 2.96
CA VAL A 149 -14.78 -9.85 3.91
C VAL A 149 -13.56 -9.08 4.37
N GLY A 150 -13.47 -8.85 5.68
CA GLY A 150 -12.39 -8.08 6.31
C GLY A 150 -12.87 -6.72 6.83
N ALA A 151 -12.72 -6.50 8.12
CA ALA A 151 -13.14 -5.26 8.80
C ALA A 151 -11.95 -4.34 9.17
N GLY A 152 -10.89 -4.40 8.37
CA GLY A 152 -9.86 -3.37 8.30
C GLY A 152 -10.39 -2.09 7.64
N LEU A 153 -9.54 -1.07 7.52
CA LEU A 153 -9.96 0.24 6.98
C LEU A 153 -10.55 0.12 5.57
N THR A 154 -9.91 -0.66 4.68
CA THR A 154 -10.35 -0.86 3.30
C THR A 154 -11.74 -1.51 3.21
N GLY A 155 -11.99 -2.56 4.01
CA GLY A 155 -13.30 -3.24 4.00
C GLY A 155 -14.42 -2.34 4.50
N ILE A 156 -14.17 -1.56 5.53
CA ILE A 156 -15.14 -0.59 6.06
C ILE A 156 -15.43 0.49 5.02
N GLU A 157 -14.40 1.06 4.37
CA GLU A 157 -14.54 2.06 3.32
C GLU A 157 -15.35 1.52 2.13
N THR A 158 -15.05 0.29 1.70
CA THR A 158 -15.78 -0.38 0.61
C THR A 158 -17.25 -0.63 0.98
N ALA A 159 -17.50 -1.19 2.16
CA ALA A 159 -18.87 -1.45 2.62
C ALA A 159 -19.67 -0.14 2.75
N ALA A 160 -19.04 0.93 3.22
CA ALA A 160 -19.68 2.22 3.37
C ALA A 160 -20.02 2.89 2.03
N GLU A 161 -19.11 2.87 1.06
CA GLU A 161 -19.38 3.44 -0.29
C GLU A 161 -20.55 2.70 -0.98
N LEU A 162 -20.56 1.36 -0.92
CA LEU A 162 -21.62 0.56 -1.53
C LEU A 162 -22.97 0.72 -0.81
N ALA A 163 -22.98 0.81 0.52
CA ALA A 163 -24.19 1.04 1.29
C ALA A 163 -24.78 2.43 1.05
N GLU A 164 -23.94 3.47 0.89
CA GLU A 164 -24.40 4.82 0.55
C GLU A 164 -25.07 4.88 -0.84
N GLN A 165 -24.71 3.94 -1.73
CA GLN A 165 -25.37 3.74 -3.03
C GLN A 165 -26.67 2.92 -2.94
N GLY A 166 -27.08 2.51 -1.74
CA GLY A 166 -28.31 1.72 -1.54
C GLY A 166 -28.15 0.23 -1.75
N ARG A 167 -26.93 -0.32 -1.91
CA ARG A 167 -26.71 -1.77 -2.05
C ARG A 167 -26.89 -2.48 -0.73
N ALA A 168 -27.42 -3.71 -0.79
CA ALA A 168 -27.51 -4.60 0.37
C ALA A 168 -26.13 -5.16 0.71
N VAL A 169 -25.51 -4.67 1.79
CA VAL A 169 -24.13 -5.02 2.15
C VAL A 169 -24.05 -5.78 3.46
N THR A 170 -23.33 -6.91 3.44
CA THR A 170 -22.91 -7.64 4.64
C THR A 170 -21.40 -7.50 4.81
N LEU A 171 -20.94 -7.05 5.97
CA LEU A 171 -19.52 -6.95 6.34
C LEU A 171 -19.17 -8.06 7.34
N ILE A 172 -18.33 -9.01 6.91
CA ILE A 172 -17.83 -10.12 7.74
C ILE A 172 -16.45 -9.74 8.26
N CYS A 173 -16.34 -9.64 9.60
CA CYS A 173 -15.14 -9.09 10.22
C CYS A 173 -14.03 -10.13 10.48
N GLY A 174 -14.39 -11.39 10.71
CA GLY A 174 -13.42 -12.41 11.14
C GLY A 174 -12.86 -12.16 12.54
N GLY A 175 -13.55 -11.34 13.32
CA GLY A 175 -13.13 -10.86 14.64
C GLY A 175 -13.79 -9.52 14.96
N ARG A 176 -13.02 -8.56 15.40
CA ARG A 176 -13.51 -7.25 15.84
C ARG A 176 -13.60 -6.24 14.69
N LEU A 177 -14.67 -5.45 14.62
CA LEU A 177 -14.79 -4.33 13.67
C LEU A 177 -13.69 -3.28 13.96
N ALA A 178 -13.00 -2.81 12.92
CA ALA A 178 -11.96 -1.76 12.99
C ALA A 178 -10.93 -2.00 14.11
N PRO A 179 -10.20 -3.12 14.09
CA PRO A 179 -9.36 -3.55 15.24
C PRO A 179 -8.22 -2.56 15.55
N SER A 180 -7.79 -1.76 14.59
CA SER A 180 -6.72 -0.76 14.74
C SER A 180 -7.19 0.57 15.32
N LEU A 181 -8.50 0.76 15.57
CA LEU A 181 -9.04 2.01 16.09
C LEU A 181 -9.37 1.91 17.58
N SER A 182 -9.41 3.07 18.24
CA SER A 182 -9.90 3.18 19.61
C SER A 182 -11.37 2.83 19.73
N GLU A 183 -11.83 2.48 20.95
CA GLU A 183 -13.23 2.15 21.21
C GLU A 183 -14.22 3.24 20.77
N PRO A 184 -13.99 4.55 21.05
CA PRO A 184 -14.86 5.60 20.54
C PRO A 184 -14.91 5.67 19.00
N GLY A 185 -13.77 5.51 18.33
CA GLY A 185 -13.71 5.50 16.86
C GLY A 185 -14.49 4.33 16.26
N ARG A 186 -14.34 3.13 16.83
CA ARG A 186 -15.10 1.94 16.40
C ARG A 186 -16.61 2.12 16.57
N ARG A 187 -17.05 2.62 17.72
CA ARG A 187 -18.47 2.90 17.96
C ARG A 187 -19.05 3.91 16.96
N SER A 188 -18.26 4.91 16.57
CA SER A 188 -18.66 5.86 15.52
C SER A 188 -18.91 5.15 14.18
N ILE A 189 -18.01 4.27 13.77
CA ILE A 189 -18.14 3.47 12.55
C ILE A 189 -19.34 2.52 12.63
N ALA A 190 -19.47 1.74 13.70
CA ALA A 190 -20.58 0.82 13.90
C ALA A 190 -21.94 1.53 13.82
N LYS A 191 -22.05 2.71 14.44
CA LYS A 191 -23.26 3.53 14.39
C LYS A 191 -23.60 4.01 12.98
N TRP A 192 -22.58 4.38 12.20
CA TRP A 192 -22.76 4.80 10.82
C TRP A 192 -23.22 3.64 9.94
N LEU A 193 -22.52 2.50 9.99
CA LEU A 193 -22.83 1.29 9.22
C LEU A 193 -24.27 0.80 9.51
N LYS A 194 -24.65 0.74 10.79
CA LYS A 194 -26.01 0.37 11.19
C LYS A 194 -27.07 1.31 10.62
N ARG A 195 -26.82 2.62 10.60
CA ARG A 195 -27.77 3.61 10.05
C ARG A 195 -27.95 3.49 8.54
N HIS A 196 -26.95 2.96 7.84
CA HIS A 196 -26.99 2.76 6.38
C HIS A 196 -27.30 1.33 5.99
N GLY A 197 -27.86 0.52 6.90
CA GLY A 197 -28.36 -0.81 6.62
C GLY A 197 -27.31 -1.88 6.42
N VAL A 198 -26.03 -1.61 6.75
CA VAL A 198 -24.98 -2.63 6.65
C VAL A 198 -25.14 -3.65 7.77
N THR A 199 -25.25 -4.93 7.39
CA THR A 199 -25.18 -6.05 8.34
C THR A 199 -23.73 -6.31 8.71
N VAL A 200 -23.38 -6.16 9.99
CA VAL A 200 -22.02 -6.38 10.49
C VAL A 200 -21.96 -7.66 11.30
N LEU A 201 -21.12 -8.61 10.89
CA LEU A 201 -20.90 -9.90 11.53
C LEU A 201 -19.48 -9.93 12.12
N GLU A 202 -19.33 -9.49 13.38
CA GLU A 202 -18.01 -9.29 13.99
C GLU A 202 -17.24 -10.60 14.17
N THR A 203 -17.85 -11.60 14.81
CA THR A 203 -17.19 -12.88 15.16
C THR A 203 -17.24 -13.93 14.07
N ALA A 204 -18.02 -13.69 12.99
CA ALA A 204 -18.13 -14.62 11.88
C ALA A 204 -16.85 -14.63 11.05
N ALA A 205 -16.37 -15.81 10.70
CA ALA A 205 -15.25 -16.04 9.79
C ALA A 205 -15.72 -16.80 8.56
N VAL A 206 -15.17 -16.47 7.39
CA VAL A 206 -15.46 -17.17 6.14
C VAL A 206 -14.63 -18.44 6.08
N ALA A 207 -15.28 -19.59 5.90
CA ALA A 207 -14.66 -20.90 5.70
C ALA A 207 -14.55 -21.29 4.22
N GLU A 208 -15.47 -20.81 3.37
CA GLU A 208 -15.51 -21.11 1.93
C GLU A 208 -16.20 -19.97 1.17
N VAL A 209 -15.77 -19.69 -0.04
CA VAL A 209 -16.44 -18.78 -0.97
C VAL A 209 -16.98 -19.58 -2.15
N ARG A 210 -18.25 -19.38 -2.49
CA ARG A 210 -18.93 -20.01 -3.62
C ARG A 210 -19.42 -18.96 -4.62
N PRO A 211 -19.83 -19.32 -5.84
CA PRO A 211 -20.28 -18.35 -6.84
C PRO A 211 -21.38 -17.40 -6.37
N ASN A 212 -22.32 -17.87 -5.54
CA ASN A 212 -23.49 -17.10 -5.08
C ASN A 212 -23.68 -17.11 -3.55
N SER A 213 -22.67 -17.54 -2.78
CA SER A 213 -22.76 -17.58 -1.32
C SER A 213 -21.38 -17.60 -0.68
N VAL A 214 -21.34 -17.24 0.60
CA VAL A 214 -20.21 -17.48 1.48
C VAL A 214 -20.63 -18.44 2.59
N VAL A 215 -19.78 -19.42 2.91
CA VAL A 215 -19.97 -20.35 4.02
C VAL A 215 -19.15 -19.88 5.20
N LEU A 216 -19.77 -19.75 6.35
CA LEU A 216 -19.13 -19.35 7.59
C LEU A 216 -18.53 -20.54 8.33
N ALA A 217 -17.65 -20.26 9.27
CA ALA A 217 -16.97 -21.30 10.09
C ALA A 217 -17.94 -22.13 10.94
N ASP A 218 -19.13 -21.63 11.25
CA ASP A 218 -20.19 -22.36 11.95
C ASP A 218 -21.05 -23.26 11.01
N GLY A 219 -20.71 -23.32 9.73
CA GLY A 219 -21.41 -24.10 8.70
C GLY A 219 -22.61 -23.38 8.08
N SER A 220 -23.01 -22.20 8.55
CA SER A 220 -24.09 -21.44 7.92
C SER A 220 -23.66 -20.85 6.58
N ALA A 221 -24.59 -20.77 5.63
CA ALA A 221 -24.36 -20.17 4.32
C ALA A 221 -25.14 -18.87 4.19
N LEU A 222 -24.47 -17.81 3.74
CA LEU A 222 -25.06 -16.50 3.47
C LEU A 222 -25.12 -16.27 1.96
N PRO A 223 -26.23 -15.82 1.39
CA PRO A 223 -26.31 -15.38 0.00
C PRO A 223 -25.31 -14.26 -0.27
N SER A 224 -24.57 -14.34 -1.36
CA SER A 224 -23.60 -13.33 -1.78
C SER A 224 -23.41 -13.43 -3.28
N LEU A 225 -23.95 -12.50 -4.05
CA LEU A 225 -23.76 -12.46 -5.50
C LEU A 225 -22.38 -11.90 -5.86
N VAL A 226 -21.83 -11.06 -5.00
CA VAL A 226 -20.46 -10.57 -5.12
C VAL A 226 -19.79 -10.64 -3.75
N THR A 227 -18.67 -11.35 -3.67
CA THR A 227 -17.83 -11.40 -2.47
C THR A 227 -16.57 -10.57 -2.71
N ILE A 228 -16.42 -9.49 -1.95
CA ILE A 228 -15.25 -8.60 -2.01
C ILE A 228 -14.29 -8.96 -0.88
N TRP A 229 -13.05 -9.31 -1.24
CA TRP A 229 -12.04 -9.73 -0.27
C TRP A 229 -11.09 -8.59 0.06
N THR A 230 -11.10 -8.15 1.30
CA THR A 230 -10.23 -7.07 1.80
C THR A 230 -9.38 -7.50 3.00
N ALA A 231 -9.45 -8.80 3.37
CA ALA A 231 -8.72 -9.35 4.50
C ALA A 231 -7.33 -9.84 4.05
N GLY A 232 -6.31 -9.28 4.67
CA GLY A 232 -4.91 -9.62 4.42
C GLY A 232 -4.27 -8.80 3.30
N PHE A 233 -2.95 -8.64 3.45
CA PHE A 233 -2.06 -8.06 2.46
C PHE A 233 -0.97 -9.07 2.14
N GLY A 234 -0.49 -9.05 0.90
CA GLY A 234 0.73 -9.67 0.46
C GLY A 234 1.72 -8.61 -0.04
N VAL A 235 2.85 -9.08 -0.49
CA VAL A 235 3.82 -8.28 -1.25
C VAL A 235 4.24 -9.08 -2.49
N PRO A 236 4.68 -8.42 -3.57
CA PRO A 236 5.22 -9.12 -4.73
C PRO A 236 6.42 -9.98 -4.36
N GLU A 237 6.53 -11.15 -4.96
CA GLU A 237 7.59 -12.14 -4.67
C GLU A 237 8.97 -11.77 -5.26
N LEU A 238 9.10 -10.61 -5.89
CA LEU A 238 10.30 -10.18 -6.61
C LEU A 238 11.57 -10.24 -5.74
N ALA A 239 11.51 -9.88 -4.46
CA ALA A 239 12.67 -9.95 -3.57
C ALA A 239 13.13 -11.40 -3.38
N ALA A 240 12.23 -12.32 -3.05
CA ALA A 240 12.53 -13.75 -2.91
C ALA A 240 12.99 -14.38 -4.23
N ALA A 241 12.32 -14.07 -5.35
CA ALA A 241 12.70 -14.53 -6.70
C ALA A 241 14.09 -14.02 -7.13
N SER A 242 14.54 -12.90 -6.54
CA SER A 242 15.88 -12.35 -6.75
C SER A 242 16.94 -12.88 -5.79
N GLY A 243 16.58 -13.84 -4.90
CA GLY A 243 17.48 -14.39 -3.89
C GLY A 243 17.79 -13.47 -2.71
N LEU A 244 16.97 -12.43 -2.51
CA LEU A 244 17.09 -11.50 -1.38
C LEU A 244 16.31 -12.01 -0.15
N HIS A 245 16.84 -11.76 1.04
CA HIS A 245 16.18 -12.17 2.28
C HIS A 245 14.92 -11.35 2.56
N THR A 246 13.87 -12.07 2.91
CA THR A 246 12.55 -11.50 3.20
C THR A 246 12.05 -11.92 4.58
N ASP A 247 11.08 -11.18 5.11
CA ASP A 247 10.31 -11.62 6.27
C ASP A 247 9.25 -12.66 5.87
N VAL A 248 8.46 -13.12 6.85
CA VAL A 248 7.41 -14.13 6.63
C VAL A 248 6.31 -13.70 5.68
N MET A 249 6.16 -12.40 5.41
CA MET A 249 5.21 -11.84 4.45
C MET A 249 5.83 -11.63 3.07
N GLY A 250 7.13 -11.83 2.91
CA GLY A 250 7.87 -11.59 1.66
C GLY A 250 8.45 -10.17 1.52
N ARG A 251 8.40 -9.33 2.59
CA ARG A 251 8.98 -7.98 2.55
C ARG A 251 10.50 -8.06 2.64
N LEU A 252 11.18 -7.24 1.84
CA LEU A 252 12.66 -7.18 1.83
C LEU A 252 13.20 -6.76 3.19
N LEU A 253 14.06 -7.59 3.79
CA LEU A 253 14.72 -7.28 5.06
C LEU A 253 15.76 -6.17 4.85
N THR A 254 15.68 -5.15 5.71
CA THR A 254 16.59 -4.00 5.68
C THR A 254 17.06 -3.62 7.08
N ASP A 255 18.11 -2.84 7.15
CA ASP A 255 18.48 -2.10 8.35
C ASP A 255 17.59 -0.84 8.52
N GLU A 256 17.86 -0.04 9.57
CA GLU A 256 17.11 1.21 9.84
C GLU A 256 17.44 2.34 8.84
N THR A 257 18.43 2.19 7.97
CA THR A 257 18.69 3.10 6.85
C THR A 257 17.93 2.71 5.58
N LEU A 258 17.05 1.69 5.68
CA LEU A 258 16.33 1.06 4.56
C LEU A 258 17.22 0.28 3.60
N THR A 259 18.48 0.02 3.97
CA THR A 259 19.39 -0.77 3.16
C THR A 259 19.11 -2.25 3.31
N SER A 260 19.06 -2.99 2.20
CA SER A 260 18.99 -4.45 2.20
C SER A 260 20.12 -5.06 3.02
N VAL A 261 19.82 -6.14 3.74
CA VAL A 261 20.81 -6.92 4.47
C VAL A 261 21.76 -7.69 3.56
N ASP A 262 21.37 -7.89 2.29
CA ASP A 262 22.12 -8.69 1.32
C ASP A 262 23.05 -7.86 0.45
N ASP A 263 22.60 -6.69 -0.01
CA ASP A 263 23.38 -5.83 -0.90
C ASP A 263 23.22 -4.34 -0.50
N PRO A 264 24.33 -3.65 -0.19
CA PRO A 264 24.30 -2.24 0.17
C PRO A 264 23.83 -1.31 -0.95
N ARG A 265 23.72 -1.78 -2.20
CA ARG A 265 23.19 -1.02 -3.33
C ARG A 265 21.67 -1.08 -3.45
N ILE A 266 21.03 -1.98 -2.70
CA ILE A 266 19.57 -2.14 -2.72
C ILE A 266 19.00 -1.47 -1.48
N VAL A 267 18.09 -0.53 -1.68
CA VAL A 267 17.39 0.22 -0.62
C VAL A 267 15.89 0.01 -0.80
N ALA A 268 15.15 -0.37 0.25
CA ALA A 268 13.71 -0.61 0.13
C ALA A 268 12.90 0.57 0.67
N ALA A 269 11.67 0.72 0.17
CA ALA A 269 10.74 1.75 0.64
C ALA A 269 9.28 1.30 0.60
N GLY A 270 8.46 1.88 1.46
CA GLY A 270 7.02 1.63 1.50
C GLY A 270 6.66 0.27 2.09
N ASP A 271 5.54 -0.28 1.61
CA ASP A 271 4.91 -1.48 2.19
C ASP A 271 5.76 -2.76 2.03
N ALA A 272 6.67 -2.79 1.05
CA ALA A 272 7.53 -3.94 0.77
C ALA A 272 8.85 -3.94 1.57
N ALA A 273 9.06 -2.99 2.47
CA ALA A 273 10.24 -2.91 3.33
C ALA A 273 9.96 -3.44 4.74
N ALA A 274 10.93 -4.19 5.30
CA ALA A 274 10.89 -4.69 6.68
C ALA A 274 12.15 -4.25 7.45
N PRO A 275 12.25 -2.96 7.83
CA PRO A 275 13.40 -2.44 8.55
C PRO A 275 13.53 -3.10 9.93
N SER A 276 14.72 -3.69 10.21
CA SER A 276 15.04 -4.43 11.44
C SER A 276 13.99 -5.49 11.81
N GLY A 277 13.30 -6.09 10.81
CA GLY A 277 12.19 -7.02 11.04
C GLY A 277 10.95 -6.40 11.70
N GLN A 278 10.89 -5.07 11.80
CA GLN A 278 9.78 -4.30 12.38
C GLN A 278 9.21 -3.31 11.35
N PRO A 279 8.44 -3.79 10.37
CA PRO A 279 7.92 -2.94 9.32
C PRO A 279 6.97 -1.88 9.88
N LEU A 280 6.95 -0.72 9.22
CA LEU A 280 5.95 0.29 9.49
C LEU A 280 4.58 -0.16 8.95
N ARG A 281 3.51 0.41 9.51
CA ARG A 281 2.15 0.13 9.01
C ARG A 281 2.04 0.47 7.52
N MET A 282 1.58 -0.48 6.70
CA MET A 282 1.27 -0.29 5.29
C MET A 282 0.25 0.84 5.12
N SER A 283 0.70 1.98 4.60
CA SER A 283 -0.14 3.16 4.44
C SER A 283 0.52 4.22 3.55
N CYS A 284 -0.29 5.06 2.90
CA CYS A 284 0.23 6.23 2.19
C CYS A 284 0.97 7.21 3.11
N GLN A 285 0.62 7.25 4.41
CA GLN A 285 1.30 8.08 5.41
C GLN A 285 2.75 7.64 5.62
N ALA A 286 3.04 6.33 5.57
CA ALA A 286 4.40 5.81 5.68
C ALA A 286 5.13 5.85 4.33
N ALA A 287 4.44 5.58 3.23
CA ALA A 287 5.05 5.35 1.93
C ALA A 287 5.83 6.57 1.39
N GLY A 288 5.25 7.76 1.42
CA GLY A 288 5.93 8.99 0.95
C GLY A 288 7.22 9.28 1.71
N PRO A 289 7.18 9.41 3.04
CA PRO A 289 8.39 9.58 3.87
C PRO A 289 9.44 8.49 3.68
N LEU A 290 9.04 7.21 3.62
CA LEU A 290 9.97 6.11 3.37
C LEU A 290 10.61 6.20 1.98
N GLY A 291 9.87 6.64 0.96
CA GLY A 291 10.41 6.89 -0.37
C GLY A 291 11.48 7.99 -0.37
N ALA A 292 11.21 9.11 0.28
CA ALA A 292 12.19 10.20 0.44
C ALA A 292 13.40 9.76 1.28
N GLN A 293 13.17 8.97 2.34
CA GLN A 293 14.26 8.43 3.17
C GLN A 293 15.14 7.46 2.38
N ALA A 294 14.56 6.57 1.56
CA ALA A 294 15.33 5.66 0.70
C ALA A 294 16.18 6.44 -0.31
N ALA A 295 15.63 7.48 -0.92
CA ALA A 295 16.39 8.36 -1.80
C ALA A 295 17.53 9.06 -1.05
N ASN A 296 17.29 9.58 0.17
CA ASN A 296 18.33 10.17 1.01
C ASN A 296 19.44 9.18 1.36
N THR A 297 19.11 7.90 1.58
CA THR A 297 20.09 6.83 1.81
C THR A 297 21.01 6.66 0.60
N VAL A 298 20.43 6.58 -0.61
CA VAL A 298 21.20 6.51 -1.87
C VAL A 298 22.06 7.78 -2.05
N LEU A 299 21.48 8.97 -1.89
CA LEU A 299 22.18 10.24 -2.05
C LEU A 299 23.34 10.38 -1.06
N SER A 300 23.16 9.95 0.18
CA SER A 300 24.22 9.94 1.20
C SER A 300 25.39 9.05 0.79
N ARG A 301 25.13 7.88 0.22
CA ARG A 301 26.15 6.96 -0.26
C ARG A 301 26.91 7.51 -1.45
N ILE A 302 26.21 8.11 -2.41
CA ILE A 302 26.85 8.79 -3.55
C ILE A 302 27.76 9.92 -3.06
N ALA A 303 27.35 10.63 -2.00
CA ALA A 303 28.13 11.69 -1.38
C ALA A 303 29.24 11.19 -0.44
N GLY A 304 29.36 9.87 -0.19
CA GLY A 304 30.32 9.30 0.77
C GLY A 304 29.99 9.63 2.23
N THR A 305 28.76 9.98 2.55
CA THR A 305 28.28 10.28 3.91
C THR A 305 27.48 9.13 4.50
N ARG A 306 27.36 9.09 5.84
CA ARG A 306 26.59 8.05 6.53
C ARG A 306 25.09 8.30 6.35
N PRO A 307 24.32 7.31 5.85
CA PRO A 307 22.86 7.41 5.79
C PRO A 307 22.21 7.55 7.18
N ALA A 308 21.13 8.31 7.26
CA ALA A 308 20.36 8.45 8.48
C ALA A 308 19.39 7.27 8.65
N ALA A 309 19.12 6.87 9.89
CA ALA A 309 18.09 5.90 10.23
C ALA A 309 16.69 6.50 10.06
N ILE A 310 15.69 5.62 9.94
CA ILE A 310 14.27 6.01 9.90
C ILE A 310 13.91 6.82 11.15
N ASP A 311 13.25 7.94 10.90
CA ASP A 311 12.74 8.83 11.94
C ASP A 311 11.38 9.36 11.50
N GLN A 312 10.33 8.54 11.66
CA GLN A 312 8.98 8.84 11.20
C GLN A 312 7.96 8.64 12.31
N ALA A 313 7.09 9.64 12.51
CA ALA A 313 5.93 9.56 13.38
C ALA A 313 4.66 9.27 12.59
N PHE A 314 3.71 8.62 13.26
CA PHE A 314 2.32 8.55 12.84
C PHE A 314 1.49 9.65 13.53
N VAL A 315 0.36 10.01 12.93
CA VAL A 315 -0.58 10.98 13.50
C VAL A 315 -1.99 10.41 13.65
N GLY A 316 -2.25 9.28 12.99
CA GLY A 316 -3.54 8.60 13.06
C GLY A 316 -3.90 7.82 11.81
N SER A 317 -5.16 7.43 11.75
CA SER A 317 -5.78 6.72 10.64
C SER A 317 -7.09 7.39 10.28
N CYS A 318 -7.47 7.40 9.02
CA CYS A 318 -8.75 7.92 8.58
C CYS A 318 -9.48 6.89 7.72
N VAL A 319 -10.77 6.72 8.02
CA VAL A 319 -11.69 5.78 7.37
C VAL A 319 -12.84 6.58 6.79
N SER A 320 -13.02 6.55 5.47
CA SER A 320 -14.21 7.14 4.84
C SER A 320 -15.45 6.31 5.15
N LEU A 321 -16.56 6.98 5.33
CA LEU A 321 -17.88 6.40 5.56
C LEU A 321 -18.81 6.98 4.49
N GLY A 322 -18.72 6.42 3.28
CA GLY A 322 -19.27 7.02 2.06
C GLY A 322 -18.56 8.32 1.68
N ARG A 323 -19.18 9.11 0.82
CA ARG A 323 -18.61 10.36 0.27
C ARG A 323 -18.60 11.53 1.25
N HIS A 324 -19.50 11.51 2.23
CA HIS A 324 -19.80 12.71 3.03
C HIS A 324 -19.41 12.59 4.50
N ALA A 325 -18.91 11.45 4.95
CA ALA A 325 -18.50 11.24 6.33
C ALA A 325 -17.18 10.46 6.43
N ALA A 326 -16.53 10.58 7.57
CA ALA A 326 -15.36 9.75 7.91
C ALA A 326 -15.19 9.66 9.43
N THR A 327 -14.36 8.74 9.87
CA THR A 327 -13.77 8.70 11.21
C THR A 327 -12.28 8.91 11.08
N VAL A 328 -11.77 10.03 11.58
CA VAL A 328 -10.35 10.35 11.67
C VAL A 328 -9.90 10.03 13.08
N GLN A 329 -9.24 8.90 13.26
CA GLN A 329 -8.69 8.42 14.53
C GLN A 329 -7.32 9.04 14.76
N LEU A 330 -7.15 9.77 15.85
CA LEU A 330 -5.85 10.29 16.25
C LEU A 330 -4.98 9.19 16.90
N ALA A 331 -3.69 9.26 16.72
CA ALA A 331 -2.72 8.33 17.30
C ALA A 331 -1.54 9.06 17.94
N ARG A 332 -0.82 8.34 18.78
CA ARG A 332 0.51 8.75 19.26
C ARG A 332 1.53 8.57 18.13
N LYS A 333 2.74 9.09 18.33
CA LYS A 333 3.83 9.02 17.33
C LYS A 333 4.20 7.59 16.92
N ASP A 334 3.98 6.63 17.81
CA ASP A 334 4.22 5.19 17.61
C ASP A 334 3.03 4.45 16.97
N ASP A 335 2.07 5.18 16.43
CA ASP A 335 0.82 4.67 15.81
C ASP A 335 -0.22 4.09 16.80
N THR A 336 0.02 4.16 18.11
CA THR A 336 -0.96 3.72 19.11
C THR A 336 -2.18 4.65 19.10
N PRO A 337 -3.41 4.14 18.86
CA PRO A 337 -4.59 5.00 18.81
C PRO A 337 -4.92 5.60 20.19
N VAL A 338 -5.31 6.88 20.22
CA VAL A 338 -5.80 7.55 21.42
C VAL A 338 -7.33 7.53 21.43
N ASN A 339 -7.95 7.67 22.62
CA ASN A 339 -9.42 7.67 22.76
C ASN A 339 -10.08 8.96 22.27
N TYR A 340 -9.59 9.50 21.15
CA TYR A 340 -10.13 10.70 20.53
C TYR A 340 -10.17 10.53 19.01
N TYR A 341 -11.27 10.91 18.39
CA TYR A 341 -11.47 10.90 16.95
C TYR A 341 -12.26 12.12 16.48
N ILE A 342 -12.15 12.46 15.22
CA ILE A 342 -12.95 13.47 14.54
C ILE A 342 -13.87 12.75 13.56
N GLY A 343 -15.19 12.92 13.73
CA GLY A 343 -16.18 12.15 12.96
C GLY A 343 -17.08 13.01 12.08
N GLY A 344 -18.00 12.30 11.38
CA GLY A 344 -19.05 12.91 10.58
C GLY A 344 -18.55 13.66 9.34
N ARG A 345 -19.30 14.70 8.93
CA ARG A 345 -18.99 15.48 7.72
C ARG A 345 -17.66 16.24 7.83
N PHE A 346 -17.30 16.71 9.01
CA PHE A 346 -16.02 17.38 9.23
C PHE A 346 -14.85 16.39 9.06
N GLY A 347 -14.98 15.19 9.64
CA GLY A 347 -14.05 14.09 9.38
C GLY A 347 -13.92 13.77 7.89
N GLY A 348 -15.02 13.75 7.15
CA GLY A 348 -15.05 13.55 5.70
C GLY A 348 -14.22 14.60 4.94
N SER A 349 -14.38 15.87 5.29
CA SER A 349 -13.60 16.98 4.71
C SER A 349 -12.09 16.83 4.97
N ILE A 350 -11.72 16.43 6.19
CA ILE A 350 -10.33 16.16 6.58
C ILE A 350 -9.78 14.97 5.76
N LYS A 351 -10.51 13.86 5.67
CA LYS A 351 -10.11 12.68 4.88
C LYS A 351 -9.88 13.05 3.42
N GLU A 352 -10.79 13.81 2.82
CA GLU A 352 -10.67 14.25 1.43
C GLU A 352 -9.44 15.15 1.22
N ALA A 353 -9.18 16.07 2.15
CA ALA A 353 -7.98 16.92 2.13
C ALA A 353 -6.69 16.08 2.24
N ILE A 354 -6.66 15.05 3.11
CA ILE A 354 -5.53 14.12 3.24
C ILE A 354 -5.31 13.37 1.92
N CYS A 355 -6.36 12.81 1.32
CA CYS A 355 -6.23 12.08 0.06
C CYS A 355 -5.71 12.98 -1.08
N LYS A 356 -6.25 14.20 -1.22
CA LYS A 356 -5.73 15.19 -2.20
C LYS A 356 -4.30 15.60 -1.89
N GLY A 357 -3.96 15.71 -0.60
CA GLY A 357 -2.64 16.06 -0.11
C GLY A 357 -1.55 15.06 -0.51
N THR A 358 -1.87 13.76 -0.63
CA THR A 358 -0.89 12.75 -1.05
C THR A 358 -0.40 12.99 -2.49
N VAL A 359 -1.31 13.20 -3.43
CA VAL A 359 -0.97 13.48 -4.84
C VAL A 359 -0.36 14.87 -4.98
N TRP A 360 -0.88 15.85 -4.25
CA TRP A 360 -0.30 17.19 -4.23
C TRP A 360 1.16 17.17 -3.73
N GLY A 361 1.45 16.39 -2.69
CA GLY A 361 2.81 16.22 -2.16
C GLY A 361 3.78 15.67 -3.20
N ILE A 362 3.38 14.64 -3.95
CA ILE A 362 4.18 14.09 -5.04
C ILE A 362 4.42 15.14 -6.14
N ARG A 363 3.39 15.89 -6.54
CA ARG A 363 3.52 16.98 -7.51
C ARG A 363 4.43 18.10 -7.00
N HIS A 364 4.39 18.38 -5.72
CA HIS A 364 5.25 19.39 -5.12
C HIS A 364 6.72 18.93 -5.13
N GLU A 365 6.98 17.67 -4.76
CA GLU A 365 8.31 17.05 -4.83
C GLU A 365 8.84 17.02 -6.27
N ALA A 366 7.98 16.76 -7.27
CA ALA A 366 8.35 16.81 -8.69
C ALA A 366 8.81 18.21 -9.14
N ARG A 367 8.22 19.27 -8.58
CA ARG A 367 8.58 20.66 -8.88
C ARG A 367 9.78 21.14 -8.07
N LYS A 368 9.87 20.71 -6.82
CA LYS A 368 10.90 21.12 -5.86
C LYS A 368 11.45 19.87 -5.16
N PRO A 369 12.46 19.19 -5.75
CA PRO A 369 13.09 18.03 -5.13
C PRO A 369 13.60 18.34 -3.72
N GLY A 370 13.40 17.43 -2.78
CA GLY A 370 13.75 17.62 -1.37
C GLY A 370 12.68 18.34 -0.54
N SER A 371 11.49 18.59 -1.09
CA SER A 371 10.40 19.27 -0.37
C SER A 371 9.50 18.35 0.46
N THR A 372 9.67 17.03 0.33
CA THR A 372 8.88 16.07 1.12
C THR A 372 9.17 16.25 2.59
N PHE A 373 8.11 16.56 3.34
CA PHE A 373 8.16 16.76 4.80
C PHE A 373 7.40 15.66 5.52
N TRP A 374 7.92 15.24 6.68
CA TRP A 374 7.24 14.33 7.60
C TRP A 374 7.57 14.65 9.06
N LEU A 375 6.66 14.25 9.95
CA LEU A 375 6.86 14.43 11.38
C LEU A 375 7.86 13.40 11.91
N LYS A 376 8.71 13.86 12.82
CA LYS A 376 9.73 13.03 13.44
C LYS A 376 9.19 12.23 14.61
N GLY A 377 9.46 10.92 14.62
CA GLY A 377 9.02 9.97 15.63
C GLY A 377 10.00 9.77 16.76
N GLY A 378 11.27 10.01 16.48
CA GLY A 378 12.40 9.64 17.29
C GLY A 378 13.03 8.32 16.82
N ARG A 379 14.20 8.03 17.36
CA ARG A 379 14.95 6.82 17.00
C ARG A 379 14.16 5.57 17.42
N ARG A 380 13.98 4.64 16.50
CA ARG A 380 13.40 3.32 16.77
C ARG A 380 14.44 2.43 17.46
N PRO A 381 14.00 1.49 18.33
CA PRO A 381 14.91 0.48 18.87
C PRO A 381 15.50 -0.34 17.72
N GLU A 382 16.81 -0.38 17.60
CA GLU A 382 17.47 -1.29 16.68
C GLU A 382 17.33 -2.71 17.25
N GLN A 383 16.62 -3.58 16.54
CA GLN A 383 16.68 -5.01 16.82
C GLN A 383 17.65 -5.67 15.83
N PRO A 384 18.39 -6.70 16.26
CA PRO A 384 19.16 -7.49 15.31
C PRO A 384 18.20 -8.03 14.25
N VAL A 385 18.57 -7.89 12.99
CA VAL A 385 17.82 -8.47 11.88
C VAL A 385 17.67 -9.96 12.16
N PRO A 386 16.45 -10.55 12.13
CA PRO A 386 16.26 -11.96 12.32
C PRO A 386 17.17 -12.74 11.37
N ALA A 387 17.89 -13.75 11.90
CA ALA A 387 18.72 -14.59 11.06
C ALA A 387 17.86 -15.19 9.92
N PRO A 388 18.36 -15.23 8.69
CA PRO A 388 17.62 -15.78 7.56
C PRO A 388 17.22 -17.22 7.87
N ARG A 389 15.95 -17.57 7.65
CA ARG A 389 15.55 -18.96 7.66
C ARG A 389 16.14 -19.61 6.40
N VAL A 390 17.17 -20.40 6.56
CA VAL A 390 17.63 -21.33 5.52
C VAL A 390 16.47 -22.26 5.24
N GLY A 391 15.91 -22.19 4.04
CA GLY A 391 14.85 -23.10 3.60
C GLY A 391 15.39 -24.53 3.74
N THR A 392 14.78 -25.33 4.61
CA THR A 392 14.94 -26.77 4.57
C THR A 392 14.27 -27.24 3.29
N GLU A 393 15.09 -27.56 2.28
CA GLU A 393 14.67 -28.40 1.17
C GLU A 393 14.03 -29.68 1.75
N SER A 394 12.78 -29.91 1.43
CA SER A 394 12.10 -31.22 1.55
C SER A 394 11.13 -31.40 0.41
#